data_47ca1821003566bf371eba97bca8a38e
#
_entry.id   47ca1821003566bf371eba97bca8a38e
#
_cell.length_a   1.000
_cell.length_b   1.000
_cell.length_c   1.000
_cell.angle_alpha   90.00
_cell.angle_beta   90.00
_cell.angle_gamma   90.00
#
_symmetry.space_group_name_H-M   'P 1'
#
loop_
_entity.id
_entity.type
_entity.pdbx_description
1 polymer ?
#
loop_
_entity_poly.entity_id
_entity_poly.type
_entity_poly.pdbx_seq_one_letter_code
_entity_poly.pdbx_strand_id
1 'polypeptide(L)'
;MMQFLIAAPRSGSGKTTVTCAVLTALQRRGTDPCAFKCGPDYIDPMFHRSALGVESHNLDLYLSAPDTVRTLYARYAAGHGAAVCEGAMGFYDGQGLTTRASAWELADTLTLPVLLVVQPKGASITLAAELQGLLQFRTPSHIVGILLNDCSESLYKTLRPMLEAETGLPVVGYLPHLPGCTIESRHLGLKTAGEIVDLQQKLGQLADALVLDWAQLAALTDRPAPAAPPLATPCAPAVRIAVARDEAFCFAYAETLDALRDTGAELVFFSPLQDAALPENIGGLYLPGGYPELYARQLSENRALRAAIREAVQNGLPTAAECGGFLYLGQALEGTDGKVYPMADVLPGSGHNAGRLVRFGYAAMTAKADSMLFCAGETLPIHEFHHWDSSENGADFSVCKTEKRQWECGFANAHLYAGFPHLYWAGTALPRRFVQAAQHFLKHKG
;
A
#
# COMPACT_ATOMS: atom_id res chain seq x y z
N MET A 1 -17.95 18.11 1.34
CA MET A 1 -16.93 17.23 0.77
C MET A 1 -17.43 15.79 0.77
N MET A 2 -17.45 15.13 -0.37
CA MET A 2 -17.81 13.71 -0.43
C MET A 2 -16.72 12.86 0.23
N GLN A 3 -17.11 11.98 1.17
CA GLN A 3 -16.21 11.10 1.89
C GLN A 3 -16.87 9.73 2.04
N PHE A 4 -16.29 8.69 1.47
CA PHE A 4 -16.88 7.35 1.52
C PHE A 4 -15.87 6.24 1.28
N LEU A 5 -16.25 5.04 1.68
CA LEU A 5 -15.49 3.82 1.44
C LEU A 5 -16.21 2.94 0.42
N ILE A 6 -15.51 2.50 -0.60
CA ILE A 6 -15.96 1.51 -1.57
C ILE A 6 -15.58 0.12 -1.06
N ALA A 7 -16.57 -0.71 -0.75
CA ALA A 7 -16.38 -2.08 -0.28
C ALA A 7 -17.12 -3.07 -1.18
N ALA A 8 -16.91 -4.36 -0.94
CA ALA A 8 -17.64 -5.42 -1.64
C ALA A 8 -17.77 -6.66 -0.75
N PRO A 9 -18.72 -7.57 -1.02
CA PRO A 9 -18.89 -8.80 -0.24
C PRO A 9 -17.66 -9.71 -0.26
N ARG A 10 -16.87 -9.67 -1.34
CA ARG A 10 -15.71 -10.57 -1.54
C ARG A 10 -14.65 -9.96 -2.46
N SER A 11 -13.47 -10.59 -2.50
CA SER A 11 -12.45 -10.28 -3.51
C SER A 11 -12.97 -10.58 -4.92
N GLY A 12 -12.47 -9.87 -5.93
CA GLY A 12 -12.87 -10.07 -7.32
C GLY A 12 -14.22 -9.44 -7.71
N SER A 13 -14.91 -8.73 -6.81
CA SER A 13 -16.18 -8.04 -7.12
C SER A 13 -16.02 -6.74 -7.92
N GLY A 14 -14.77 -6.37 -8.30
CA GLY A 14 -14.48 -5.20 -9.12
C GLY A 14 -14.33 -3.89 -8.36
N LYS A 15 -14.02 -3.93 -7.05
CA LYS A 15 -13.76 -2.71 -6.24
C LYS A 15 -12.78 -1.76 -6.92
N THR A 16 -11.60 -2.23 -7.30
CA THR A 16 -10.56 -1.41 -7.91
C THR A 16 -11.02 -0.80 -9.24
N THR A 17 -11.70 -1.56 -10.09
CA THR A 17 -12.26 -1.05 -11.35
C THR A 17 -13.28 0.06 -11.09
N VAL A 18 -14.20 -0.14 -10.13
CA VAL A 18 -15.19 0.85 -9.75
C VAL A 18 -14.53 2.07 -9.10
N THR A 19 -13.55 1.88 -8.21
CA THR A 19 -12.80 2.98 -7.59
C THR A 19 -12.11 3.85 -8.64
N CYS A 20 -11.42 3.25 -9.60
CA CYS A 20 -10.79 3.98 -10.70
C CYS A 20 -11.81 4.73 -11.57
N ALA A 21 -12.95 4.11 -11.89
CA ALA A 21 -14.03 4.75 -12.64
C ALA A 21 -14.59 5.97 -11.88
N VAL A 22 -14.84 5.83 -10.58
CA VAL A 22 -15.34 6.92 -9.72
C VAL A 22 -14.33 8.04 -9.60
N LEU A 23 -13.05 7.75 -9.33
CA LEU A 23 -11.99 8.77 -9.23
C LEU A 23 -11.85 9.55 -10.54
N THR A 24 -11.82 8.86 -11.68
CA THR A 24 -11.75 9.49 -13.00
C THR A 24 -12.98 10.35 -13.28
N ALA A 25 -14.17 9.87 -12.93
CA ALA A 25 -15.42 10.62 -13.11
C ALA A 25 -15.48 11.87 -12.21
N LEU A 26 -14.99 11.79 -10.97
CA LEU A 26 -14.87 12.94 -10.06
C LEU A 26 -13.94 14.02 -10.65
N GLN A 27 -12.76 13.63 -11.15
CA GLN A 27 -11.83 14.56 -11.80
C GLN A 27 -12.46 15.26 -13.02
N ARG A 28 -13.16 14.50 -13.88
CA ARG A 28 -13.85 15.06 -15.06
C ARG A 28 -14.98 16.02 -14.70
N ARG A 29 -15.52 15.91 -13.51
CA ARG A 29 -16.51 16.83 -12.95
C ARG A 29 -15.89 18.07 -12.27
N GLY A 30 -14.58 18.20 -12.33
CA GLY A 30 -13.84 19.29 -11.70
C GLY A 30 -13.70 19.15 -10.18
N THR A 31 -13.96 17.97 -9.64
CA THR A 31 -13.67 17.64 -8.25
C THR A 31 -12.22 17.19 -8.16
N ASP A 32 -11.49 17.67 -7.16
CA ASP A 32 -10.14 17.19 -6.82
C ASP A 32 -10.23 16.06 -5.79
N PRO A 33 -10.19 14.77 -6.20
CA PRO A 33 -10.27 13.67 -5.28
C PRO A 33 -8.91 13.27 -4.73
N CYS A 34 -8.85 12.84 -3.46
CA CYS A 34 -7.80 11.98 -2.93
C CYS A 34 -8.31 10.55 -2.73
N ALA A 35 -7.40 9.60 -2.76
CA ALA A 35 -7.72 8.18 -2.60
C ALA A 35 -7.00 7.58 -1.38
N PHE A 36 -7.63 6.57 -0.78
CA PHE A 36 -7.03 5.77 0.28
C PHE A 36 -7.24 4.29 0.00
N LYS A 37 -6.24 3.49 0.31
CA LYS A 37 -6.33 2.03 0.26
C LYS A 37 -6.36 1.45 1.67
N CYS A 38 -7.37 0.65 1.97
CA CYS A 38 -7.40 -0.15 3.18
C CYS A 38 -6.35 -1.26 3.10
N GLY A 39 -5.49 -1.36 4.13
CA GLY A 39 -4.49 -2.41 4.20
C GLY A 39 -3.13 -2.06 3.56
N PRO A 40 -2.19 -3.04 3.51
CA PRO A 40 -0.78 -2.83 3.23
C PRO A 40 -0.44 -2.90 1.73
N ASP A 41 -1.36 -2.57 0.87
CA ASP A 41 -1.23 -2.66 -0.58
C ASP A 41 -0.38 -1.50 -1.14
N TYR A 42 0.69 -1.81 -1.85
CA TYR A 42 1.53 -0.82 -2.53
C TYR A 42 1.01 -0.47 -3.92
N ILE A 43 0.36 -1.44 -4.59
CA ILE A 43 0.10 -1.39 -6.03
C ILE A 43 -1.07 -0.47 -6.35
N ASP A 44 -2.19 -0.58 -5.63
CA ASP A 44 -3.35 0.26 -5.87
C ASP A 44 -3.04 1.76 -5.63
N PRO A 45 -2.39 2.19 -4.51
CA PRO A 45 -1.99 3.58 -4.35
C PRO A 45 -0.98 4.06 -5.40
N MET A 46 -0.03 3.23 -5.80
CA MET A 46 0.91 3.57 -6.87
C MET A 46 0.18 3.73 -8.21
N PHE A 47 -0.77 2.85 -8.50
CA PHE A 47 -1.62 2.92 -9.67
C PHE A 47 -2.45 4.21 -9.72
N HIS A 48 -3.09 4.58 -8.61
CA HIS A 48 -3.85 5.83 -8.52
C HIS A 48 -2.97 7.05 -8.80
N ARG A 49 -1.76 7.10 -8.22
CA ARG A 49 -0.83 8.21 -8.44
C ARG A 49 -0.31 8.29 -9.86
N SER A 50 0.13 7.15 -10.43
CA SER A 50 0.79 7.16 -11.73
C SER A 50 -0.18 7.17 -12.91
N ALA A 51 -1.33 6.49 -12.80
CA ALA A 51 -2.31 6.35 -13.87
C ALA A 51 -3.37 7.45 -13.87
N LEU A 52 -3.86 7.83 -12.69
CA LEU A 52 -4.92 8.80 -12.53
C LEU A 52 -4.41 10.20 -12.14
N GLY A 53 -3.16 10.32 -11.67
CA GLY A 53 -2.69 11.57 -11.08
C GLY A 53 -3.41 11.94 -9.78
N VAL A 54 -4.02 10.95 -9.10
CA VAL A 54 -4.74 11.12 -7.83
C VAL A 54 -3.80 10.83 -6.67
N GLU A 55 -3.70 11.75 -5.73
CA GLU A 55 -2.99 11.50 -4.47
C GLU A 55 -3.62 10.31 -3.75
N SER A 56 -2.81 9.34 -3.33
CA SER A 56 -3.30 8.09 -2.78
C SER A 56 -2.41 7.56 -1.66
N HIS A 57 -3.03 7.09 -0.58
CA HIS A 57 -2.41 6.74 0.69
C HIS A 57 -2.92 5.40 1.22
N ASN A 58 -2.17 4.81 2.18
CA ASN A 58 -2.60 3.61 2.87
C ASN A 58 -3.17 3.94 4.26
N LEU A 59 -4.28 3.30 4.60
CA LEU A 59 -4.85 3.32 5.94
C LEU A 59 -4.96 1.89 6.45
N ASP A 60 -4.19 1.55 7.48
CA ASP A 60 -4.07 0.18 7.96
C ASP A 60 -4.16 0.10 9.48
N LEU A 61 -5.24 -0.52 9.96
CA LEU A 61 -5.53 -0.67 11.39
C LEU A 61 -4.77 -1.84 12.05
N TYR A 62 -4.07 -2.67 11.27
CA TYR A 62 -3.14 -3.63 11.84
C TYR A 62 -1.76 -3.02 12.06
N LEU A 63 -1.27 -2.25 11.08
CA LEU A 63 0.05 -1.63 11.13
C LEU A 63 0.09 -0.35 11.96
N SER A 64 -1.07 0.29 12.18
CA SER A 64 -1.18 1.56 12.90
C SER A 64 -2.31 1.58 13.91
N ALA A 65 -2.12 2.32 14.99
CA ALA A 65 -3.18 2.60 15.95
C ALA A 65 -4.32 3.42 15.32
N PRO A 66 -5.57 3.28 15.81
CA PRO A 66 -6.72 4.01 15.27
C PRO A 66 -6.53 5.53 15.23
N ASP A 67 -5.88 6.13 16.23
CA ASP A 67 -5.62 7.59 16.26
C ASP A 67 -4.61 8.02 15.20
N THR A 68 -3.61 7.19 14.90
CA THR A 68 -2.70 7.40 13.77
C THR A 68 -3.44 7.37 12.45
N VAL A 69 -4.33 6.38 12.26
CA VAL A 69 -5.16 6.26 11.04
C VAL A 69 -6.07 7.48 10.87
N ARG A 70 -6.73 7.97 11.95
CA ARG A 70 -7.53 9.19 11.92
C ARG A 70 -6.71 10.42 11.55
N THR A 71 -5.50 10.52 12.11
CA THR A 71 -4.57 11.63 11.84
C THR A 71 -4.13 11.63 10.37
N LEU A 72 -3.73 10.48 9.85
CA LEU A 72 -3.32 10.34 8.44
C LEU A 72 -4.49 10.64 7.49
N TYR A 73 -5.67 10.09 7.77
CA TYR A 73 -6.86 10.38 6.98
C TYR A 73 -7.16 11.89 6.95
N ALA A 74 -7.19 12.53 8.11
CA ALA A 74 -7.44 13.97 8.20
C ALA A 74 -6.37 14.79 7.48
N ARG A 75 -5.10 14.42 7.61
CA ARG A 75 -3.97 15.09 6.95
C ARG A 75 -4.11 15.08 5.43
N TYR A 76 -4.34 13.89 4.87
CA TYR A 76 -4.32 13.72 3.41
C TYR A 76 -5.67 13.97 2.73
N ALA A 77 -6.78 13.96 3.47
CA ALA A 77 -8.06 14.39 2.93
C ALA A 77 -8.25 15.92 2.94
N ALA A 78 -7.45 16.63 3.73
CA ALA A 78 -7.56 18.08 3.85
C ALA A 78 -7.23 18.79 2.53
N GLY A 79 -8.11 19.70 2.13
CA GLY A 79 -7.94 20.51 0.91
C GLY A 79 -8.52 19.87 -0.36
N HIS A 80 -8.89 18.60 -0.33
CA HIS A 80 -9.52 17.91 -1.47
C HIS A 80 -11.05 18.08 -1.49
N GLY A 81 -11.63 17.93 -2.67
CA GLY A 81 -13.09 17.99 -2.88
C GLY A 81 -13.80 16.67 -2.57
N ALA A 82 -13.09 15.55 -2.63
CA ALA A 82 -13.59 14.23 -2.28
C ALA A 82 -12.47 13.34 -1.69
N ALA A 83 -12.83 12.43 -0.76
CA ALA A 83 -11.97 11.39 -0.24
C ALA A 83 -12.60 10.01 -0.46
N VAL A 84 -11.97 9.19 -1.26
CA VAL A 84 -12.46 7.86 -1.63
C VAL A 84 -11.54 6.80 -1.05
N CYS A 85 -12.05 6.00 -0.11
CA CYS A 85 -11.33 4.86 0.43
C CYS A 85 -11.69 3.60 -0.35
N GLU A 86 -10.70 2.80 -0.75
CA GLU A 86 -10.92 1.47 -1.34
C GLU A 86 -10.67 0.39 -0.31
N GLY A 87 -11.68 -0.45 -0.04
CA GLY A 87 -11.59 -1.60 0.84
C GLY A 87 -10.74 -2.74 0.24
N ALA A 88 -10.10 -3.51 1.10
CA ALA A 88 -9.42 -4.75 0.74
C ALA A 88 -10.34 -5.96 0.98
N MET A 89 -10.13 -7.05 0.24
CA MET A 89 -10.83 -8.33 0.40
C MET A 89 -12.37 -8.18 0.42
N GLY A 90 -13.07 -8.97 1.22
CA GLY A 90 -14.48 -8.76 1.54
C GLY A 90 -14.64 -7.72 2.66
N PHE A 91 -15.80 -7.10 2.73
CA PHE A 91 -16.06 -5.96 3.63
C PHE A 91 -15.73 -6.25 5.09
N TYR A 92 -16.03 -7.46 5.55
CA TYR A 92 -15.79 -7.90 6.92
C TYR A 92 -14.53 -8.77 7.09
N ASP A 93 -13.81 -9.06 5.99
CA ASP A 93 -12.62 -9.89 6.02
C ASP A 93 -11.45 -9.08 6.59
N GLY A 94 -10.93 -9.53 7.71
CA GLY A 94 -9.79 -8.91 8.37
C GLY A 94 -8.71 -9.91 8.75
N GLN A 95 -8.04 -9.68 9.87
CA GLN A 95 -6.98 -10.57 10.34
C GLN A 95 -7.56 -11.96 10.71
N GLY A 96 -7.08 -12.99 10.00
CA GLY A 96 -7.55 -14.36 10.21
C GLY A 96 -9.05 -14.49 9.89
N LEU A 97 -9.83 -14.99 10.86
CA LEU A 97 -11.29 -15.12 10.74
C LEU A 97 -12.03 -14.08 11.59
N THR A 98 -11.50 -12.87 11.65
CA THR A 98 -12.07 -11.76 12.43
C THR A 98 -12.32 -10.55 11.56
N THR A 99 -13.07 -9.57 12.07
CA THR A 99 -13.26 -8.26 11.41
C THR A 99 -12.15 -7.25 11.74
N ARG A 100 -11.12 -7.64 12.50
CA ARG A 100 -10.00 -6.76 12.86
C ARG A 100 -9.19 -6.37 11.62
N ALA A 101 -8.90 -5.09 11.47
CA ALA A 101 -8.24 -4.50 10.30
C ALA A 101 -8.97 -4.72 8.97
N SER A 102 -10.29 -5.00 9.00
CA SER A 102 -11.13 -5.09 7.81
C SER A 102 -11.52 -3.70 7.29
N ALA A 103 -12.09 -3.67 6.08
CA ALA A 103 -12.68 -2.46 5.52
C ALA A 103 -13.84 -1.93 6.39
N TRP A 104 -14.58 -2.82 7.06
CA TRP A 104 -15.61 -2.42 8.02
C TRP A 104 -15.02 -1.70 9.24
N GLU A 105 -13.97 -2.24 9.85
CA GLU A 105 -13.34 -1.59 11.01
C GLU A 105 -12.74 -0.23 10.64
N LEU A 106 -12.21 -0.08 9.42
CA LEU A 106 -11.76 1.21 8.91
C LEU A 106 -12.94 2.19 8.76
N ALA A 107 -14.06 1.74 8.17
CA ALA A 107 -15.26 2.56 8.05
C ALA A 107 -15.81 2.98 9.43
N ASP A 108 -15.81 2.07 10.40
CA ASP A 108 -16.24 2.34 11.77
C ASP A 108 -15.30 3.31 12.49
N THR A 109 -13.98 3.11 12.39
CA THR A 109 -12.96 3.98 12.97
C THR A 109 -13.04 5.41 12.47
N LEU A 110 -13.27 5.60 11.16
CA LEU A 110 -13.39 6.91 10.51
C LEU A 110 -14.84 7.40 10.38
N THR A 111 -15.80 6.60 10.83
CA THR A 111 -17.24 6.82 10.67
C THR A 111 -17.64 7.05 9.20
N LEU A 112 -16.96 6.44 8.24
CA LEU A 112 -17.22 6.67 6.81
C LEU A 112 -18.46 5.94 6.33
N PRO A 113 -19.32 6.59 5.52
CA PRO A 113 -20.36 5.90 4.77
C PRO A 113 -19.74 4.95 3.77
N VAL A 114 -20.37 3.78 3.62
CA VAL A 114 -19.88 2.71 2.74
C VAL A 114 -20.79 2.57 1.53
N LEU A 115 -20.19 2.62 0.36
CA LEU A 115 -20.83 2.25 -0.90
C LEU A 115 -20.45 0.79 -1.22
N LEU A 116 -21.44 -0.09 -1.19
CA LEU A 116 -21.21 -1.52 -1.39
C LEU A 116 -21.33 -1.88 -2.87
N VAL A 117 -20.22 -2.31 -3.46
CA VAL A 117 -20.13 -2.78 -4.86
C VAL A 117 -20.50 -4.26 -4.92
N VAL A 118 -21.53 -4.59 -5.68
CA VAL A 118 -22.01 -5.97 -5.86
C VAL A 118 -22.17 -6.33 -7.33
N GLN A 119 -21.88 -7.60 -7.65
CA GLN A 119 -22.10 -8.15 -8.99
C GLN A 119 -23.37 -9.03 -8.97
N PRO A 120 -24.41 -8.70 -9.73
CA PRO A 120 -25.65 -9.46 -9.75
C PRO A 120 -25.55 -10.72 -10.65
N LYS A 121 -24.39 -11.37 -10.65
CA LYS A 121 -24.12 -12.51 -11.52
C LYS A 121 -24.79 -13.77 -10.98
N GLY A 122 -25.78 -14.30 -11.74
CA GLY A 122 -26.47 -15.53 -11.39
C GLY A 122 -27.38 -15.44 -10.16
N ALA A 123 -27.73 -14.22 -9.71
CA ALA A 123 -28.60 -13.99 -8.56
C ALA A 123 -29.63 -12.90 -8.86
N SER A 124 -30.82 -13.04 -8.29
CA SER A 124 -31.90 -12.06 -8.33
C SER A 124 -32.32 -11.73 -6.90
N ILE A 125 -33.43 -12.26 -6.40
CA ILE A 125 -33.86 -12.02 -5.00
C ILE A 125 -32.86 -12.54 -3.95
N THR A 126 -32.09 -13.58 -4.28
CA THR A 126 -31.01 -14.07 -3.39
C THR A 126 -29.97 -13.00 -3.10
N LEU A 127 -29.72 -12.08 -4.03
CA LEU A 127 -28.81 -10.95 -3.81
C LEU A 127 -29.32 -10.05 -2.67
N ALA A 128 -30.62 -9.83 -2.56
CA ALA A 128 -31.19 -9.06 -1.45
C ALA A 128 -30.97 -9.76 -0.12
N ALA A 129 -31.08 -11.09 -0.05
CA ALA A 129 -30.78 -11.86 1.17
C ALA A 129 -29.30 -11.76 1.57
N GLU A 130 -28.37 -11.81 0.61
CA GLU A 130 -26.94 -11.60 0.86
C GLU A 130 -26.69 -10.20 1.42
N LEU A 131 -27.29 -9.17 0.84
CA LEU A 131 -27.18 -7.79 1.27
C LEU A 131 -27.77 -7.58 2.68
N GLN A 132 -28.94 -8.15 2.97
CA GLN A 132 -29.52 -8.11 4.32
C GLN A 132 -28.59 -8.74 5.37
N GLY A 133 -27.94 -9.85 5.04
CA GLY A 133 -26.94 -10.47 5.90
C GLY A 133 -25.75 -9.53 6.20
N LEU A 134 -25.25 -8.84 5.17
CA LEU A 134 -24.16 -7.86 5.34
C LEU A 134 -24.59 -6.65 6.17
N LEU A 135 -25.81 -6.16 5.99
CA LEU A 135 -26.34 -5.03 6.75
C LEU A 135 -26.48 -5.32 8.25
N GLN A 136 -26.81 -6.55 8.59
CA GLN A 136 -27.10 -6.96 9.97
C GLN A 136 -25.91 -7.60 10.70
N PHE A 137 -24.86 -7.98 9.98
CA PHE A 137 -23.74 -8.73 10.57
C PHE A 137 -22.96 -7.92 11.62
N ARG A 138 -22.85 -6.61 11.44
CA ARG A 138 -22.28 -5.66 12.41
C ARG A 138 -23.15 -4.41 12.48
N THR A 139 -23.27 -3.81 13.67
CA THR A 139 -24.04 -2.60 13.91
C THR A 139 -23.17 -1.54 14.58
N PRO A 140 -22.99 -0.36 13.95
CA PRO A 140 -23.47 0.01 12.61
C PRO A 140 -22.72 -0.70 11.49
N SER A 141 -23.38 -0.99 10.36
CA SER A 141 -22.72 -1.51 9.17
C SER A 141 -22.01 -0.42 8.36
N HIS A 142 -22.45 0.83 8.53
CA HIS A 142 -22.05 2.01 7.74
C HIS A 142 -22.43 1.94 6.25
N ILE A 143 -23.07 0.87 5.77
CA ILE A 143 -23.48 0.74 4.37
C ILE A 143 -24.67 1.70 4.14
N VAL A 144 -24.50 2.66 3.22
CA VAL A 144 -25.51 3.70 2.93
C VAL A 144 -26.06 3.60 1.50
N GLY A 145 -25.44 2.81 0.64
CA GLY A 145 -25.86 2.66 -0.75
C GLY A 145 -25.21 1.47 -1.45
N ILE A 146 -25.82 1.08 -2.56
CA ILE A 146 -25.41 -0.07 -3.38
C ILE A 146 -25.02 0.43 -4.78
N LEU A 147 -23.92 -0.08 -5.33
CA LEU A 147 -23.51 0.12 -6.71
C LEU A 147 -23.40 -1.25 -7.39
N LEU A 148 -24.11 -1.42 -8.51
CA LEU A 148 -24.07 -2.67 -9.27
C LEU A 148 -22.89 -2.64 -10.26
N ASN A 149 -21.97 -3.60 -10.15
CA ASN A 149 -20.85 -3.76 -11.07
C ASN A 149 -21.11 -4.94 -12.01
N ASP A 150 -20.58 -4.86 -13.23
CA ASP A 150 -20.79 -5.87 -14.28
C ASP A 150 -22.30 -6.08 -14.58
N CYS A 151 -23.05 -4.98 -14.61
CA CYS A 151 -24.50 -4.96 -14.67
C CYS A 151 -25.00 -4.15 -15.87
N SER A 152 -25.80 -4.77 -16.76
CA SER A 152 -26.40 -4.04 -17.87
C SER A 152 -27.51 -3.08 -17.40
N GLU A 153 -27.81 -2.06 -18.21
CA GLU A 153 -28.88 -1.10 -17.93
C GLU A 153 -30.24 -1.77 -17.71
N SER A 154 -30.58 -2.77 -18.54
CA SER A 154 -31.83 -3.51 -18.40
C SER A 154 -31.91 -4.26 -17.07
N LEU A 155 -30.82 -4.93 -16.68
CA LEU A 155 -30.74 -5.65 -15.41
C LEU A 155 -30.78 -4.68 -14.22
N TYR A 156 -30.10 -3.54 -14.32
CA TYR A 156 -30.16 -2.47 -13.31
C TYR A 156 -31.60 -1.98 -13.10
N LYS A 157 -32.33 -1.66 -14.18
CA LYS A 157 -33.74 -1.21 -14.10
C LYS A 157 -34.65 -2.25 -13.45
N THR A 158 -34.35 -3.53 -13.63
CA THR A 158 -35.12 -4.63 -13.03
C THR A 158 -34.78 -4.83 -11.55
N LEU A 159 -33.48 -4.83 -11.20
CA LEU A 159 -33.02 -5.14 -9.85
C LEU A 159 -33.17 -3.98 -8.87
N ARG A 160 -32.99 -2.75 -9.33
CA ARG A 160 -33.01 -1.56 -8.49
C ARG A 160 -34.22 -1.48 -7.58
N PRO A 161 -35.48 -1.46 -8.07
CA PRO A 161 -36.65 -1.30 -7.21
C PRO A 161 -36.80 -2.46 -6.21
N MET A 162 -36.43 -3.67 -6.58
CA MET A 162 -36.47 -4.82 -5.70
C MET A 162 -35.42 -4.70 -4.60
N LEU A 163 -34.18 -4.38 -4.94
CA LEU A 163 -33.09 -4.23 -3.95
C LEU A 163 -33.38 -3.08 -2.98
N GLU A 164 -33.88 -1.95 -3.47
CA GLU A 164 -34.26 -0.81 -2.63
C GLU A 164 -35.41 -1.18 -1.68
N ALA A 165 -36.42 -1.92 -2.14
CA ALA A 165 -37.53 -2.36 -1.30
C ALA A 165 -37.09 -3.35 -0.21
N GLU A 166 -36.24 -4.33 -0.57
CA GLU A 166 -35.80 -5.37 0.35
C GLU A 166 -34.74 -4.90 1.35
N THR A 167 -33.83 -3.99 0.95
CA THR A 167 -32.72 -3.57 1.79
C THR A 167 -32.94 -2.24 2.51
N GLY A 168 -33.87 -1.44 2.01
CA GLY A 168 -34.05 -0.03 2.47
C GLY A 168 -32.92 0.90 2.03
N LEU A 169 -31.98 0.44 1.22
CA LEU A 169 -30.83 1.21 0.74
C LEU A 169 -31.04 1.63 -0.73
N PRO A 170 -30.61 2.85 -1.10
CA PRO A 170 -30.62 3.27 -2.49
C PRO A 170 -29.59 2.50 -3.32
N VAL A 171 -29.97 2.15 -4.55
CA VAL A 171 -29.03 1.66 -5.58
C VAL A 171 -28.59 2.88 -6.39
N VAL A 172 -27.43 3.43 -6.07
CA VAL A 172 -26.97 4.74 -6.57
C VAL A 172 -26.49 4.70 -8.02
N GLY A 173 -26.34 3.51 -8.61
CA GLY A 173 -25.91 3.40 -9.99
C GLY A 173 -25.36 2.02 -10.38
N TYR A 174 -24.75 1.97 -11.55
CA TYR A 174 -24.14 0.75 -12.06
C TYR A 174 -22.97 1.03 -13.00
N LEU A 175 -22.07 0.05 -13.11
CA LEU A 175 -21.04 -0.04 -14.12
C LEU A 175 -21.32 -1.25 -15.01
N PRO A 176 -21.50 -1.09 -16.33
CA PRO A 176 -21.70 -2.22 -17.23
C PRO A 176 -20.43 -3.03 -17.43
N HIS A 177 -20.59 -4.25 -17.94
CA HIS A 177 -19.46 -5.04 -18.41
C HIS A 177 -18.78 -4.36 -19.60
N LEU A 178 -17.49 -4.09 -19.50
CA LEU A 178 -16.70 -3.48 -20.57
C LEU A 178 -15.59 -4.46 -21.01
N PRO A 179 -15.78 -5.18 -22.11
CA PRO A 179 -14.74 -6.04 -22.66
C PRO A 179 -13.46 -5.23 -22.95
N GLY A 180 -12.32 -5.72 -22.51
CA GLY A 180 -11.04 -5.05 -22.72
C GLY A 180 -10.69 -3.93 -21.73
N CYS A 181 -11.62 -3.51 -20.86
CA CYS A 181 -11.33 -2.53 -19.80
C CYS A 181 -11.02 -3.20 -18.44
N THR A 182 -10.85 -4.52 -18.42
CA THR A 182 -10.44 -5.23 -17.22
C THR A 182 -9.02 -4.83 -16.86
N ILE A 183 -8.82 -4.35 -15.63
CA ILE A 183 -7.50 -4.12 -15.08
C ILE A 183 -6.93 -5.49 -14.70
N GLU A 184 -5.95 -5.96 -15.46
CA GLU A 184 -5.37 -7.28 -15.23
C GLU A 184 -4.58 -7.29 -13.92
N SER A 185 -4.84 -8.32 -13.11
CA SER A 185 -4.08 -8.56 -11.88
C SER A 185 -3.00 -9.62 -12.12
N ARG A 186 -1.96 -9.58 -11.32
CA ARG A 186 -0.94 -10.63 -11.21
C ARG A 186 -0.85 -11.13 -9.77
N HIS A 187 -0.04 -12.13 -9.52
CA HIS A 187 0.06 -12.75 -8.19
C HIS A 187 0.46 -11.80 -7.05
N LEU A 188 1.01 -10.63 -7.36
CA LEU A 188 1.34 -9.56 -6.40
C LEU A 188 0.33 -8.39 -6.42
N GLY A 189 -0.86 -8.57 -6.99
CA GLY A 189 -1.87 -7.54 -7.14
C GLY A 189 -1.98 -7.03 -8.56
N LEU A 190 -2.27 -5.74 -8.77
CA LEU A 190 -2.39 -5.13 -10.09
C LEU A 190 -1.03 -4.93 -10.76
N LYS A 191 -1.00 -4.96 -12.08
CA LYS A 191 0.15 -4.49 -12.86
C LYS A 191 0.42 -3.02 -12.55
N THR A 192 1.67 -2.63 -12.60
CA THR A 192 2.03 -1.21 -12.49
C THR A 192 1.46 -0.42 -13.67
N ALA A 193 1.24 0.86 -13.47
CA ALA A 193 0.64 1.70 -14.50
C ALA A 193 1.43 1.70 -15.81
N GLY A 194 2.77 1.65 -15.75
CA GLY A 194 3.64 1.59 -16.93
C GLY A 194 3.58 0.26 -17.71
N GLU A 195 3.03 -0.80 -17.10
CA GLU A 195 2.88 -2.12 -17.73
C GLU A 195 1.52 -2.30 -18.44
N ILE A 196 0.61 -1.33 -18.31
CA ILE A 196 -0.73 -1.41 -18.92
C ILE A 196 -0.76 -0.52 -20.16
N VAL A 197 -0.82 -1.14 -21.32
CA VAL A 197 -1.01 -0.45 -22.60
C VAL A 197 -2.43 0.14 -22.64
N ASP A 198 -2.58 1.30 -23.22
CA ASP A 198 -3.86 2.00 -23.39
C ASP A 198 -4.62 2.29 -22.08
N LEU A 199 -3.87 2.40 -20.97
CA LEU A 199 -4.44 2.59 -19.64
C LEU A 199 -5.35 3.82 -19.56
N GLN A 200 -4.89 4.97 -20.05
CA GLN A 200 -5.64 6.23 -20.00
C GLN A 200 -6.96 6.12 -20.80
N GLN A 201 -6.94 5.42 -21.92
CA GLN A 201 -8.14 5.18 -22.72
C GLN A 201 -9.14 4.29 -21.95
N LYS A 202 -8.65 3.21 -21.32
CA LYS A 202 -9.49 2.30 -20.53
C LYS A 202 -10.12 3.01 -19.33
N LEU A 203 -9.36 3.81 -18.61
CA LEU A 203 -9.87 4.62 -17.50
C LEU A 203 -10.93 5.61 -17.96
N GLY A 204 -10.71 6.24 -19.12
CA GLY A 204 -11.70 7.09 -19.77
C GLY A 204 -12.99 6.35 -20.08
N GLN A 205 -12.92 5.19 -20.71
CA GLN A 205 -14.07 4.36 -21.05
C GLN A 205 -14.84 3.87 -19.81
N LEU A 206 -14.13 3.51 -18.73
CA LEU A 206 -14.76 3.13 -17.47
C LEU A 206 -15.56 4.31 -16.86
N ALA A 207 -14.98 5.51 -16.86
CA ALA A 207 -15.65 6.70 -16.35
C ALA A 207 -16.85 7.12 -17.20
N ASP A 208 -16.77 6.98 -18.54
CA ASP A 208 -17.86 7.29 -19.46
C ASP A 208 -19.05 6.31 -19.33
N ALA A 209 -18.74 5.04 -19.04
CA ALA A 209 -19.75 4.00 -18.88
C ALA A 209 -20.37 3.95 -17.49
N LEU A 210 -19.74 4.56 -16.50
CA LEU A 210 -20.23 4.59 -15.13
C LEU A 210 -21.49 5.48 -15.03
N VAL A 211 -22.60 4.86 -14.68
CA VAL A 211 -23.86 5.57 -14.42
C VAL A 211 -24.05 5.72 -12.91
N LEU A 212 -23.97 6.95 -12.41
CA LEU A 212 -24.19 7.29 -11.00
C LEU A 212 -25.19 8.42 -10.84
N ASP A 213 -26.10 8.29 -9.87
CA ASP A 213 -26.85 9.41 -9.33
C ASP A 213 -25.94 10.22 -8.39
N TRP A 214 -25.26 11.20 -8.96
CA TRP A 214 -24.31 12.04 -8.25
C TRP A 214 -24.96 12.89 -7.14
N ALA A 215 -26.22 13.30 -7.31
CA ALA A 215 -26.94 14.05 -6.30
C ALA A 215 -27.25 13.16 -5.08
N GLN A 216 -27.70 11.93 -5.34
CA GLN A 216 -27.95 10.95 -4.29
C GLN A 216 -26.65 10.53 -3.61
N LEU A 217 -25.57 10.28 -4.36
CA LEU A 217 -24.27 9.96 -3.80
C LEU A 217 -23.77 11.09 -2.88
N ALA A 218 -23.84 12.34 -3.33
CA ALA A 218 -23.45 13.48 -2.51
C ALA A 218 -24.31 13.55 -1.23
N ALA A 219 -25.62 13.40 -1.34
CA ALA A 219 -26.52 13.41 -0.16
C ALA A 219 -26.18 12.33 0.88
N LEU A 220 -25.66 11.18 0.43
CA LEU A 220 -25.26 10.07 1.30
C LEU A 220 -23.86 10.24 1.91
N THR A 221 -22.98 10.99 1.23
CA THR A 221 -21.54 10.97 1.53
C THR A 221 -20.94 12.33 1.87
N ASP A 222 -21.69 13.44 1.69
CA ASP A 222 -21.20 14.78 2.04
C ASP A 222 -21.07 14.93 3.54
N ARG A 223 -19.88 15.37 3.95
CA ARG A 223 -19.50 15.59 5.35
C ARG A 223 -18.62 16.83 5.47
N PRO A 224 -18.53 17.45 6.66
CA PRO A 224 -17.49 18.43 6.92
C PRO A 224 -16.12 17.86 6.57
N ALA A 225 -15.28 18.67 5.92
CA ALA A 225 -13.90 18.28 5.68
C ALA A 225 -13.21 17.96 7.04
N PRO A 226 -12.42 16.88 7.13
CA PRO A 226 -11.72 16.61 8.37
C PRO A 226 -10.76 17.76 8.69
N ALA A 227 -10.72 18.17 9.95
CA ALA A 227 -9.77 19.18 10.40
C ALA A 227 -8.35 18.58 10.26
N ALA A 228 -7.54 19.19 9.40
CA ALA A 228 -6.13 18.79 9.32
C ALA A 228 -5.51 18.95 10.72
N PRO A 229 -4.81 17.91 11.23
CA PRO A 229 -4.06 18.08 12.45
C PRO A 229 -3.08 19.21 12.26
N PRO A 230 -2.76 19.99 13.32
CA PRO A 230 -1.70 20.97 13.22
C PRO A 230 -0.44 20.24 12.72
N LEU A 231 0.00 20.60 11.52
CA LEU A 231 1.27 20.09 11.00
C LEU A 231 2.32 20.44 12.04
N ALA A 232 3.01 19.45 12.57
CA ALA A 232 4.26 19.70 13.27
C ALA A 232 5.06 20.62 12.34
N THR A 233 5.55 21.76 12.87
CA THR A 233 6.34 22.70 12.06
C THR A 233 7.41 21.86 11.37
N PRO A 234 7.47 21.83 10.03
CA PRO A 234 8.45 21.01 9.35
C PRO A 234 9.83 21.36 9.91
N CYS A 235 10.50 20.38 10.47
CA CYS A 235 11.87 20.58 10.89
C CYS A 235 12.66 20.96 9.64
N ALA A 236 13.46 22.01 9.68
CA ALA A 236 14.31 22.35 8.54
C ALA A 236 15.13 21.11 8.17
N PRO A 237 15.26 20.75 6.88
CA PRO A 237 16.00 19.58 6.47
C PRO A 237 17.40 19.60 7.07
N ALA A 238 17.69 18.61 7.91
CA ALA A 238 18.95 18.56 8.65
C ALA A 238 19.86 17.45 8.11
N VAL A 239 19.34 16.55 7.29
CA VAL A 239 20.10 15.44 6.73
C VAL A 239 19.47 14.95 5.41
N ARG A 240 20.31 14.60 4.45
CA ARG A 240 19.88 13.99 3.17
C ARG A 240 19.84 12.48 3.30
N ILE A 241 18.73 11.89 2.89
CA ILE A 241 18.54 10.43 2.85
C ILE A 241 18.32 10.04 1.38
N ALA A 242 19.20 9.18 0.86
CA ALA A 242 19.02 8.58 -0.47
C ALA A 242 17.92 7.51 -0.40
N VAL A 243 16.97 7.58 -1.30
CA VAL A 243 15.86 6.62 -1.40
C VAL A 243 15.87 6.01 -2.80
N ALA A 244 16.04 4.70 -2.88
CA ALA A 244 15.93 4.00 -4.16
C ALA A 244 14.50 4.06 -4.69
N ARG A 245 14.36 4.46 -5.97
CA ARG A 245 13.06 4.62 -6.61
C ARG A 245 13.14 4.44 -8.11
N ASP A 246 12.72 3.30 -8.58
CA ASP A 246 12.53 2.96 -9.99
C ASP A 246 11.59 1.75 -10.10
N GLU A 247 11.53 1.10 -11.25
CA GLU A 247 10.67 -0.06 -11.48
C GLU A 247 11.07 -1.28 -10.64
N ALA A 248 12.34 -1.39 -10.21
CA ALA A 248 12.81 -2.45 -9.33
C ALA A 248 12.54 -2.16 -7.84
N PHE A 249 12.43 -0.87 -7.45
CA PHE A 249 12.29 -0.41 -6.06
C PHE A 249 11.14 0.58 -5.94
N CYS A 250 9.90 0.07 -6.00
CA CYS A 250 8.69 0.89 -6.04
C CYS A 250 7.75 0.73 -4.83
N PHE A 251 8.05 -0.16 -3.88
CA PHE A 251 7.20 -0.46 -2.74
C PHE A 251 7.61 0.34 -1.50
N ALA A 252 7.37 1.64 -1.53
CA ALA A 252 7.50 2.52 -0.39
C ALA A 252 6.14 3.15 -0.05
N TYR A 253 5.72 3.08 1.20
CA TYR A 253 4.55 3.82 1.66
C TYR A 253 4.80 5.33 1.59
N ALA A 254 3.86 6.09 1.02
CA ALA A 254 3.95 7.55 0.99
C ALA A 254 4.06 8.12 2.41
N GLU A 255 3.32 7.54 3.35
CA GLU A 255 3.29 7.90 4.77
C GLU A 255 4.66 7.69 5.45
N THR A 256 5.41 6.65 5.04
CA THR A 256 6.79 6.43 5.50
C THR A 256 7.72 7.54 5.00
N LEU A 257 7.60 7.90 3.73
CA LEU A 257 8.41 8.99 3.15
C LEU A 257 8.08 10.34 3.78
N ASP A 258 6.81 10.61 4.04
CA ASP A 258 6.38 11.84 4.70
C ASP A 258 6.81 11.89 6.18
N ALA A 259 6.73 10.76 6.89
CA ALA A 259 7.22 10.67 8.26
C ALA A 259 8.73 10.95 8.37
N LEU A 260 9.52 10.53 7.37
CA LEU A 260 10.94 10.91 7.29
C LEU A 260 11.12 12.42 7.07
N ARG A 261 10.35 13.04 6.15
CA ARG A 261 10.37 14.49 5.93
C ARG A 261 9.97 15.27 7.17
N ASP A 262 8.92 14.85 7.85
CA ASP A 262 8.42 15.47 9.08
C ASP A 262 9.47 15.44 10.21
N THR A 263 10.39 14.48 10.18
CA THR A 263 11.49 14.38 11.16
C THR A 263 12.78 15.08 10.73
N GLY A 264 12.78 15.79 9.60
CA GLY A 264 13.89 16.61 9.11
C GLY A 264 14.79 15.91 8.09
N ALA A 265 14.28 14.93 7.36
CA ALA A 265 14.99 14.37 6.20
C ALA A 265 14.67 15.14 4.91
N GLU A 266 15.70 15.48 4.14
CA GLU A 266 15.61 15.76 2.72
C GLU A 266 15.73 14.42 1.98
N LEU A 267 14.66 14.00 1.29
CA LEU A 267 14.67 12.77 0.52
C LEU A 267 15.23 13.02 -0.88
N VAL A 268 16.31 12.32 -1.22
CA VAL A 268 16.95 12.38 -2.54
C VAL A 268 16.75 11.04 -3.23
N PHE A 269 15.91 11.03 -4.25
CA PHE A 269 15.63 9.81 -5.00
C PHE A 269 16.73 9.50 -5.99
N PHE A 270 17.04 8.21 -6.13
CA PHE A 270 17.97 7.69 -7.14
C PHE A 270 17.46 6.38 -7.71
N SER A 271 17.92 6.04 -8.91
CA SER A 271 17.53 4.81 -9.62
C SER A 271 18.66 3.79 -9.61
N PRO A 272 18.56 2.68 -8.87
CA PRO A 272 19.51 1.58 -8.99
C PRO A 272 19.65 1.01 -10.41
N LEU A 273 18.64 1.15 -11.24
CA LEU A 273 18.67 0.70 -12.65
C LEU A 273 19.45 1.65 -13.58
N GLN A 274 19.53 2.96 -13.27
CA GLN A 274 20.00 3.97 -14.22
C GLN A 274 21.19 4.78 -13.70
N ASP A 275 21.23 5.11 -12.39
CA ASP A 275 22.25 5.98 -11.82
C ASP A 275 23.55 5.21 -11.56
N ALA A 276 24.67 5.81 -11.91
CA ALA A 276 25.99 5.18 -11.74
C ALA A 276 26.60 5.39 -10.33
N ALA A 277 26.03 6.28 -9.52
CA ALA A 277 26.54 6.63 -8.20
C ALA A 277 25.41 6.96 -7.23
N LEU A 278 25.70 6.86 -5.93
CA LEU A 278 24.81 7.37 -4.88
C LEU A 278 24.79 8.92 -4.92
N PRO A 279 23.66 9.53 -4.51
CA PRO A 279 23.62 10.99 -4.34
C PRO A 279 24.69 11.47 -3.32
N GLU A 280 25.21 12.66 -3.56
CA GLU A 280 26.25 13.25 -2.70
C GLU A 280 25.68 13.73 -1.34
N ASN A 281 26.56 13.74 -0.34
CA ASN A 281 26.28 14.28 1.00
C ASN A 281 25.07 13.63 1.69
N ILE A 282 24.88 12.33 1.49
CA ILE A 282 23.85 11.57 2.18
C ILE A 282 24.32 11.09 3.55
N GLY A 283 23.40 11.14 4.52
CA GLY A 283 23.60 10.60 5.85
C GLY A 283 22.88 9.26 6.07
N GLY A 284 22.03 8.85 5.14
CA GLY A 284 21.29 7.57 5.21
C GLY A 284 20.86 7.05 3.84
N LEU A 285 20.59 5.76 3.79
CA LEU A 285 20.16 5.03 2.58
C LEU A 285 18.89 4.22 2.90
N TYR A 286 17.82 4.41 2.14
CA TYR A 286 16.61 3.61 2.20
C TYR A 286 16.40 2.86 0.88
N LEU A 287 16.39 1.54 0.96
CA LEU A 287 16.13 0.61 -0.15
C LEU A 287 14.79 -0.07 0.11
N PRO A 288 13.69 0.42 -0.44
CA PRO A 288 12.37 -0.16 -0.26
C PRO A 288 12.23 -1.48 -1.01
N GLY A 289 11.06 -2.12 -0.85
CA GLY A 289 10.67 -3.29 -1.63
C GLY A 289 10.41 -2.97 -3.11
N GLY A 290 10.07 -4.01 -3.85
CA GLY A 290 9.78 -3.93 -5.28
C GLY A 290 9.92 -5.27 -5.97
N TYR A 291 10.39 -5.23 -7.20
CA TYR A 291 10.56 -6.40 -8.07
C TYR A 291 12.00 -6.52 -8.61
N PRO A 292 13.03 -6.60 -7.75
CA PRO A 292 14.42 -6.65 -8.23
C PRO A 292 14.70 -7.91 -9.07
N GLU A 293 13.94 -8.99 -8.88
CA GLU A 293 14.07 -10.22 -9.65
C GLU A 293 13.68 -10.05 -11.12
N LEU A 294 12.79 -9.12 -11.46
CA LEU A 294 12.43 -8.79 -12.83
C LEU A 294 13.58 -8.06 -13.55
N TYR A 295 14.41 -7.37 -12.79
CA TYR A 295 15.49 -6.50 -13.27
C TYR A 295 16.89 -6.99 -12.82
N ALA A 296 16.99 -8.25 -12.33
CA ALA A 296 18.21 -8.76 -11.72
C ALA A 296 19.43 -8.64 -12.63
N ARG A 297 19.28 -8.91 -13.93
CA ARG A 297 20.35 -8.72 -14.92
C ARG A 297 20.81 -7.26 -14.98
N GLN A 298 19.89 -6.32 -15.17
CA GLN A 298 20.19 -4.90 -15.31
C GLN A 298 20.84 -4.34 -14.03
N LEU A 299 20.31 -4.70 -12.85
CA LEU A 299 20.90 -4.36 -11.56
C LEU A 299 22.33 -4.88 -11.44
N SER A 300 22.60 -6.12 -11.91
CA SER A 300 23.93 -6.72 -11.89
C SER A 300 24.95 -6.04 -12.81
N GLU A 301 24.49 -5.51 -13.93
CA GLU A 301 25.31 -4.78 -14.89
C GLU A 301 25.76 -3.42 -14.35
N ASN A 302 25.00 -2.80 -13.42
CA ASN A 302 25.37 -1.56 -12.75
C ASN A 302 26.41 -1.78 -11.63
N ARG A 303 27.61 -2.15 -12.04
CA ARG A 303 28.72 -2.52 -11.13
C ARG A 303 29.17 -1.33 -10.26
N ALA A 304 29.17 -0.13 -10.83
CA ALA A 304 29.65 1.07 -10.13
C ALA A 304 28.77 1.39 -8.92
N LEU A 305 27.46 1.43 -9.11
CA LEU A 305 26.52 1.73 -8.03
C LEU A 305 26.50 0.61 -6.98
N ARG A 306 26.56 -0.68 -7.38
CA ARG A 306 26.63 -1.80 -6.42
C ARG A 306 27.88 -1.70 -5.53
N ALA A 307 29.03 -1.36 -6.12
CA ALA A 307 30.27 -1.16 -5.37
C ALA A 307 30.16 0.05 -4.41
N ALA A 308 29.58 1.15 -4.87
CA ALA A 308 29.38 2.34 -4.04
C ALA A 308 28.42 2.08 -2.86
N ILE A 309 27.34 1.32 -3.07
CA ILE A 309 26.42 0.91 -2.01
C ILE A 309 27.14 0.01 -0.98
N ARG A 310 27.88 -1.00 -1.47
CA ARG A 310 28.67 -1.89 -0.59
C ARG A 310 29.63 -1.08 0.28
N GLU A 311 30.45 -0.25 -0.33
CA GLU A 311 31.42 0.58 0.37
C GLU A 311 30.76 1.51 1.38
N ALA A 312 29.66 2.18 1.00
CA ALA A 312 28.95 3.09 1.88
C ALA A 312 28.40 2.38 3.13
N VAL A 313 27.76 1.21 2.95
CA VAL A 313 27.17 0.43 4.06
C VAL A 313 28.27 -0.14 4.95
N GLN A 314 29.36 -0.69 4.37
CA GLN A 314 30.50 -1.18 5.14
C GLN A 314 31.21 -0.08 5.93
N ASN A 315 31.19 1.14 5.42
CA ASN A 315 31.70 2.33 6.13
C ASN A 315 30.69 2.92 7.14
N GLY A 316 29.62 2.19 7.46
CA GLY A 316 28.67 2.54 8.51
C GLY A 316 27.57 3.52 8.12
N LEU A 317 27.31 3.72 6.82
CA LEU A 317 26.16 4.54 6.38
C LEU A 317 24.86 3.92 6.92
N PRO A 318 24.08 4.67 7.74
CA PRO A 318 22.76 4.23 8.17
C PRO A 318 21.89 3.77 7.02
N THR A 319 21.52 2.49 7.03
CA THR A 319 20.82 1.84 5.91
C THR A 319 19.63 1.06 6.40
N ALA A 320 18.48 1.27 5.75
CA ALA A 320 17.28 0.47 5.92
C ALA A 320 16.92 -0.19 4.58
N ALA A 321 16.74 -1.51 4.57
CA ALA A 321 16.44 -2.27 3.35
C ALA A 321 15.31 -3.29 3.60
N GLU A 322 14.23 -3.17 2.84
CA GLU A 322 13.03 -3.99 3.00
C GLU A 322 12.82 -4.88 1.75
N CYS A 323 12.50 -6.15 1.94
CA CYS A 323 12.08 -7.10 0.91
C CYS A 323 13.00 -7.08 -0.33
N GLY A 324 12.59 -6.41 -1.43
CA GLY A 324 13.43 -6.27 -2.62
C GLY A 324 14.75 -5.56 -2.35
N GLY A 325 14.76 -4.54 -1.49
CA GLY A 325 15.97 -3.85 -1.05
C GLY A 325 16.90 -4.77 -0.25
N PHE A 326 16.35 -5.65 0.58
CA PHE A 326 17.11 -6.68 1.29
C PHE A 326 17.75 -7.67 0.31
N LEU A 327 17.01 -8.19 -0.67
CA LEU A 327 17.55 -9.08 -1.70
C LEU A 327 18.68 -8.44 -2.50
N TYR A 328 18.58 -7.13 -2.79
CA TYR A 328 19.60 -6.38 -3.50
C TYR A 328 20.90 -6.21 -2.68
N LEU A 329 20.82 -6.16 -1.36
CA LEU A 329 22.00 -6.14 -0.48
C LEU A 329 22.69 -7.52 -0.36
N GLY A 330 22.05 -8.61 -0.76
CA GLY A 330 22.62 -9.96 -0.78
C GLY A 330 23.77 -10.12 -1.78
N GLN A 331 24.35 -11.31 -1.82
CA GLN A 331 25.47 -11.67 -2.71
C GLN A 331 25.00 -11.79 -4.16
N ALA A 332 23.85 -12.42 -4.38
CA ALA A 332 23.29 -12.66 -5.71
C ALA A 332 21.76 -12.77 -5.65
N LEU A 333 21.12 -12.66 -6.81
CA LEU A 333 19.68 -12.82 -6.97
C LEU A 333 19.37 -13.62 -8.23
N GLU A 334 18.55 -14.65 -8.10
CA GLU A 334 17.99 -15.37 -9.23
C GLU A 334 16.95 -14.49 -9.93
N GLY A 335 17.13 -14.24 -11.22
CA GLY A 335 16.16 -13.54 -12.04
C GLY A 335 15.01 -14.44 -12.49
N THR A 336 13.99 -13.86 -13.11
CA THR A 336 12.84 -14.61 -13.66
C THR A 336 13.21 -15.53 -14.83
N ASP A 337 14.41 -15.38 -15.40
CA ASP A 337 14.99 -16.25 -16.41
C ASP A 337 15.73 -17.47 -15.81
N GLY A 338 15.71 -17.64 -14.49
CA GLY A 338 16.37 -18.71 -13.76
C GLY A 338 17.90 -18.59 -13.66
N LYS A 339 18.48 -17.46 -14.08
CA LYS A 339 19.91 -17.18 -13.94
C LYS A 339 20.20 -16.41 -12.68
N VAL A 340 21.35 -16.66 -12.09
CA VAL A 340 21.81 -15.99 -10.89
C VAL A 340 22.70 -14.82 -11.25
N TYR A 341 22.38 -13.64 -10.73
CA TYR A 341 23.04 -12.37 -11.00
C TYR A 341 23.66 -11.79 -9.73
N PRO A 342 24.93 -11.32 -9.76
CA PRO A 342 25.56 -10.72 -8.59
C PRO A 342 24.86 -9.43 -8.17
N MET A 343 24.65 -9.25 -6.86
CA MET A 343 24.05 -8.07 -6.25
C MET A 343 25.08 -7.25 -5.45
N ALA A 344 24.66 -6.42 -4.50
CA ALA A 344 25.56 -5.51 -3.80
C ALA A 344 26.57 -6.22 -2.87
N ASP A 345 26.31 -7.47 -2.45
CA ASP A 345 27.20 -8.30 -1.62
C ASP A 345 27.63 -7.60 -0.31
N VAL A 346 26.63 -7.01 0.35
CA VAL A 346 26.73 -6.42 1.69
C VAL A 346 26.41 -7.46 2.76
N LEU A 347 25.40 -8.29 2.49
CA LEU A 347 24.87 -9.31 3.38
C LEU A 347 25.16 -10.70 2.83
N PRO A 348 25.31 -11.71 3.71
CA PRO A 348 25.39 -13.10 3.26
C PRO A 348 24.08 -13.53 2.60
N GLY A 349 24.16 -14.60 1.81
CA GLY A 349 23.01 -15.21 1.18
C GLY A 349 22.70 -14.70 -0.22
N SER A 350 21.90 -15.51 -0.92
CA SER A 350 21.47 -15.27 -2.29
C SER A 350 19.97 -15.47 -2.42
N GLY A 351 19.32 -14.53 -3.09
CA GLY A 351 17.90 -14.60 -3.40
C GLY A 351 17.62 -15.64 -4.48
N HIS A 352 16.57 -16.44 -4.30
CA HIS A 352 16.15 -17.47 -5.23
C HIS A 352 14.63 -17.58 -5.31
N ASN A 353 14.11 -18.05 -6.43
CA ASN A 353 12.70 -18.32 -6.60
C ASN A 353 12.31 -19.59 -5.82
N ALA A 354 11.47 -19.43 -4.81
CA ALA A 354 11.00 -20.57 -4.01
C ALA A 354 9.93 -21.43 -4.71
N GLY A 355 9.47 -21.04 -5.90
CA GLY A 355 8.41 -21.72 -6.64
C GLY A 355 7.04 -21.69 -5.96
N ARG A 356 6.90 -20.96 -4.86
CA ARG A 356 5.67 -20.82 -4.07
C ARG A 356 5.68 -19.52 -3.29
N LEU A 357 4.52 -19.13 -2.78
CA LEU A 357 4.42 -18.04 -1.82
C LEU A 357 5.08 -18.46 -0.49
N VAL A 358 6.17 -17.79 -0.11
CA VAL A 358 6.97 -18.12 1.08
C VAL A 358 6.31 -17.57 2.34
N ARG A 359 6.02 -16.28 2.33
CA ARG A 359 5.36 -15.56 3.42
C ARG A 359 4.24 -14.70 2.86
N PHE A 360 3.18 -14.55 3.63
CA PHE A 360 2.04 -13.72 3.27
C PHE A 360 1.32 -13.21 4.50
N GLY A 361 1.05 -11.91 4.53
CA GLY A 361 0.13 -11.25 5.45
C GLY A 361 0.81 -10.68 6.69
N TYR A 362 -0.01 -10.33 7.65
CA TYR A 362 0.39 -9.64 8.87
C TYR A 362 1.07 -10.58 9.89
N ALA A 363 2.03 -10.03 10.62
CA ALA A 363 2.70 -10.67 11.75
C ALA A 363 3.23 -9.61 12.73
N ALA A 364 3.67 -10.03 13.90
CA ALA A 364 4.36 -9.21 14.88
C ALA A 364 5.85 -9.57 14.90
N MET A 365 6.72 -8.57 14.73
CA MET A 365 8.17 -8.73 14.74
C MET A 365 8.75 -8.10 15.99
N THR A 366 9.55 -8.86 16.74
CA THR A 366 10.20 -8.44 17.98
C THR A 366 11.70 -8.43 17.82
N ALA A 367 12.34 -7.31 18.12
CA ALA A 367 13.79 -7.16 18.08
C ALA A 367 14.45 -7.89 19.26
N LYS A 368 15.52 -8.67 18.99
CA LYS A 368 16.24 -9.41 20.02
C LYS A 368 17.28 -8.55 20.76
N ALA A 369 17.78 -7.51 20.13
CA ALA A 369 18.80 -6.62 20.66
C ALA A 369 18.55 -5.16 20.25
N ASP A 370 19.24 -4.23 20.89
CA ASP A 370 19.27 -2.84 20.47
C ASP A 370 19.98 -2.70 19.12
N SER A 371 19.44 -1.84 18.26
CA SER A 371 19.98 -1.56 16.93
C SER A 371 19.69 -0.12 16.52
N MET A 372 20.07 0.27 15.30
CA MET A 372 19.77 1.58 14.76
C MET A 372 18.30 1.97 14.87
N LEU A 373 17.40 1.05 14.51
CA LEU A 373 15.96 1.31 14.44
C LEU A 373 15.17 0.82 15.65
N PHE A 374 15.64 -0.20 16.36
CA PHE A 374 14.86 -0.93 17.36
C PHE A 374 15.55 -0.96 18.72
N CYS A 375 14.76 -0.94 19.78
CA CYS A 375 15.20 -1.31 21.12
C CYS A 375 14.97 -2.80 21.35
N ALA A 376 15.81 -3.44 22.19
CA ALA A 376 15.64 -4.83 22.57
C ALA A 376 14.24 -5.08 23.17
N GLY A 377 13.55 -6.12 22.68
CA GLY A 377 12.18 -6.45 23.08
C GLY A 377 11.08 -5.60 22.46
N GLU A 378 11.41 -4.58 21.68
CA GLU A 378 10.42 -3.78 20.96
C GLU A 378 9.71 -4.62 19.90
N THR A 379 8.38 -4.59 19.89
CA THR A 379 7.55 -5.35 18.95
C THR A 379 6.78 -4.38 18.04
N LEU A 380 6.88 -4.60 16.74
CA LEU A 380 6.13 -3.85 15.74
C LEU A 380 5.28 -4.79 14.87
N PRO A 381 4.09 -4.35 14.45
CA PRO A 381 3.34 -5.03 13.40
C PRO A 381 4.05 -4.87 12.06
N ILE A 382 4.05 -5.94 11.30
CA ILE A 382 4.69 -6.01 9.97
C ILE A 382 3.77 -6.68 8.96
N HIS A 383 4.11 -6.52 7.69
CA HIS A 383 3.52 -7.27 6.59
C HIS A 383 4.63 -7.91 5.75
N GLU A 384 4.45 -9.17 5.36
CA GLU A 384 5.31 -9.85 4.39
C GLU A 384 4.49 -10.37 3.22
N PHE A 385 5.02 -10.27 2.00
CA PHE A 385 4.44 -10.87 0.81
C PHE A 385 5.54 -11.10 -0.23
N HIS A 386 6.10 -12.32 -0.31
CA HIS A 386 7.17 -12.61 -1.24
C HIS A 386 7.16 -14.05 -1.73
N HIS A 387 7.55 -14.25 -2.99
CA HIS A 387 7.75 -15.53 -3.68
C HIS A 387 9.22 -15.90 -3.78
N TRP A 388 10.12 -14.91 -3.78
CA TRP A 388 11.56 -15.14 -3.64
C TRP A 388 11.91 -15.29 -2.16
N ASP A 389 12.87 -16.15 -1.88
CA ASP A 389 13.44 -16.34 -0.55
C ASP A 389 14.95 -16.07 -0.61
N SER A 390 15.62 -16.03 0.53
CA SER A 390 17.08 -15.95 0.61
C SER A 390 17.64 -17.20 1.27
N SER A 391 18.83 -17.62 0.87
CA SER A 391 19.53 -18.69 1.55
C SER A 391 19.96 -18.33 2.97
N GLU A 392 19.99 -17.01 3.28
CA GLU A 392 20.28 -16.45 4.61
C GLU A 392 19.32 -15.31 4.91
N ASN A 393 18.43 -15.51 5.88
CA ASN A 393 17.37 -14.55 6.23
C ASN A 393 17.70 -13.70 7.47
N GLY A 394 18.84 -13.92 8.11
CA GLY A 394 19.19 -13.31 9.39
C GLY A 394 18.40 -13.90 10.57
N ALA A 395 18.72 -13.42 11.77
CA ALA A 395 18.11 -13.94 13.00
C ALA A 395 17.99 -12.88 14.10
N ASP A 396 18.09 -11.60 13.80
CA ASP A 396 18.06 -10.53 14.81
C ASP A 396 16.66 -10.19 15.28
N PHE A 397 15.64 -10.77 14.63
CA PHE A 397 14.25 -10.62 15.02
C PHE A 397 13.55 -11.97 15.15
N SER A 398 12.61 -12.03 16.10
CA SER A 398 11.63 -13.11 16.21
C SER A 398 10.30 -12.62 15.64
N VAL A 399 9.70 -13.38 14.74
CA VAL A 399 8.41 -13.04 14.14
C VAL A 399 7.36 -14.05 14.53
N CYS A 400 6.20 -13.56 14.95
CA CYS A 400 5.04 -14.36 15.33
C CYS A 400 3.81 -13.95 14.51
N LYS A 401 3.30 -14.88 13.70
CA LYS A 401 2.04 -14.72 12.98
C LYS A 401 0.88 -15.38 13.73
N THR A 402 1.13 -16.56 14.26
CA THR A 402 0.25 -17.32 15.15
C THR A 402 1.11 -18.17 16.08
N GLU A 403 0.55 -18.74 17.13
CA GLU A 403 1.30 -19.65 18.03
C GLU A 403 2.07 -20.76 17.28
N LYS A 404 1.52 -21.23 16.15
CA LYS A 404 2.10 -22.31 15.32
C LYS A 404 2.99 -21.83 14.19
N ARG A 405 3.04 -20.51 13.91
CA ARG A 405 3.80 -19.91 12.83
C ARG A 405 4.71 -18.81 13.35
N GLN A 406 5.92 -19.23 13.69
CA GLN A 406 6.97 -18.35 14.17
C GLN A 406 8.24 -18.60 13.35
N TRP A 407 9.04 -17.58 13.17
CA TRP A 407 10.33 -17.68 12.48
C TRP A 407 11.27 -16.58 12.95
N GLU A 408 12.54 -16.74 12.64
CA GLU A 408 13.55 -15.70 12.81
C GLU A 408 13.84 -15.07 11.46
N CYS A 409 14.19 -13.79 11.47
CA CYS A 409 14.59 -13.07 10.27
C CYS A 409 15.33 -11.77 10.58
N GLY A 410 15.82 -11.14 9.52
CA GLY A 410 16.38 -9.80 9.52
C GLY A 410 17.79 -9.74 10.11
N PHE A 411 18.53 -8.78 9.58
CA PHE A 411 19.84 -8.34 10.04
C PHE A 411 19.69 -6.94 10.62
N ALA A 412 20.19 -6.72 11.84
CA ALA A 412 20.14 -5.41 12.49
C ALA A 412 21.41 -5.16 13.32
N ASN A 413 21.95 -3.95 13.20
CA ASN A 413 23.07 -3.49 14.00
C ASN A 413 23.01 -1.97 14.20
N ALA A 414 24.10 -1.34 14.61
CA ALA A 414 24.15 0.09 14.90
C ALA A 414 23.91 1.00 13.67
N HIS A 415 23.97 0.47 12.45
CA HIS A 415 23.80 1.26 11.21
C HIS A 415 23.00 0.55 10.13
N LEU A 416 22.48 -0.65 10.36
CA LEU A 416 21.76 -1.43 9.36
C LEU A 416 20.47 -2.01 9.94
N TYR A 417 19.41 -1.97 9.16
CA TYR A 417 18.26 -2.88 9.19
C TYR A 417 18.05 -3.44 7.78
N ALA A 418 17.94 -4.77 7.65
CA ALA A 418 17.61 -5.41 6.38
C ALA A 418 16.83 -6.70 6.61
N GLY A 419 15.74 -6.90 5.86
CA GLY A 419 14.90 -8.11 5.96
C GLY A 419 13.73 -8.10 4.99
N PHE A 420 13.00 -9.22 4.93
CA PHE A 420 11.75 -9.30 4.17
C PHE A 420 10.59 -8.49 4.75
N PRO A 421 10.47 -8.32 6.09
CA PRO A 421 9.37 -7.54 6.65
C PRO A 421 9.30 -6.14 6.08
N HIS A 422 8.09 -5.77 5.65
CA HIS A 422 7.75 -4.39 5.34
C HIS A 422 7.29 -3.67 6.60
N LEU A 423 7.87 -2.53 6.88
CA LEU A 423 7.58 -1.69 8.03
C LEU A 423 6.70 -0.51 7.62
N TYR A 424 5.71 -0.21 8.43
CA TYR A 424 4.93 1.01 8.28
C TYR A 424 5.46 2.04 9.29
N TRP A 425 6.21 3.02 8.84
CA TRP A 425 6.99 3.90 9.72
C TRP A 425 6.15 5.04 10.33
N ALA A 426 5.04 5.43 9.68
CA ALA A 426 4.20 6.51 10.17
C ALA A 426 3.59 6.17 11.54
N GLY A 427 3.66 7.12 12.48
CA GLY A 427 3.19 6.95 13.85
C GLY A 427 4.10 6.12 14.76
N THR A 428 5.31 5.74 14.29
CA THR A 428 6.31 4.99 15.06
C THR A 428 7.52 5.85 15.41
N ALA A 429 8.46 5.30 16.18
CA ALA A 429 9.74 5.96 16.47
C ALA A 429 10.79 5.80 15.34
N LEU A 430 10.54 4.93 14.36
CA LEU A 430 11.51 4.56 13.32
C LEU A 430 12.04 5.77 12.52
N PRO A 431 11.19 6.69 11.99
CA PRO A 431 11.68 7.84 11.22
C PRO A 431 12.66 8.69 12.02
N ARG A 432 12.33 8.97 13.28
CA ARG A 432 13.18 9.78 14.16
C ARG A 432 14.52 9.09 14.45
N ARG A 433 14.51 7.79 14.75
CA ARG A 433 15.75 7.03 15.01
C ARG A 433 16.64 6.99 13.79
N PHE A 434 16.08 6.76 12.61
CA PHE A 434 16.81 6.73 11.36
C PHE A 434 17.44 8.10 11.02
N VAL A 435 16.67 9.18 11.14
CA VAL A 435 17.16 10.54 10.92
C VAL A 435 18.26 10.90 11.92
N GLN A 436 18.12 10.54 13.19
CA GLN A 436 19.16 10.77 14.21
C GLN A 436 20.45 9.99 13.90
N ALA A 437 20.34 8.73 13.48
CA ALA A 437 21.51 7.93 13.06
C ALA A 437 22.19 8.58 11.85
N ALA A 438 21.42 9.02 10.86
CA ALA A 438 21.93 9.70 9.67
C ALA A 438 22.64 11.03 10.00
N GLN A 439 22.11 11.82 10.92
CA GLN A 439 22.74 13.05 11.39
C GLN A 439 24.05 12.75 12.14
N HIS A 440 24.04 11.71 12.99
CA HIS A 440 25.22 11.29 13.73
C HIS A 440 26.34 10.85 12.78
N PHE A 441 26.02 10.06 11.78
CA PHE A 441 26.97 9.60 10.75
C PHE A 441 27.67 10.77 10.06
N LEU A 442 26.93 11.77 9.59
CA LEU A 442 27.54 12.93 8.91
C LEU A 442 28.45 13.76 9.82
N LYS A 443 28.12 13.87 11.12
CA LYS A 443 28.96 14.61 12.09
C LYS A 443 30.32 13.93 12.37
N HIS A 444 30.41 12.62 12.14
CA HIS A 444 31.60 11.81 12.43
C HIS A 444 32.33 11.33 11.18
N LYS A 445 31.85 11.69 10.00
CA LYS A 445 32.45 11.35 8.69
C LYS A 445 33.57 12.35 8.30
N GLY A 446 33.80 13.41 9.12
CA GLY A 446 34.81 14.46 8.90
C GLY A 446 36.17 14.13 9.49
#